data_efc903854fd209a5effdd8974dff7d8c
#
_entry.id   efc903854fd209a5effdd8974dff7d8c
#
_cell.length_a   1.000
_cell.length_b   1.000
_cell.length_c   1.000
_cell.angle_alpha   90.00
_cell.angle_beta   90.00
_cell.angle_gamma   90.00
#
_symmetry.space_group_name_H-M   'P 1'
#
loop_
_entity.id
_entity.type
_entity.pdbx_description
1 polymer ?
#
loop_
_entity_poly.entity_id
_entity_poly.type
_entity_poly.pdbx_seq_one_letter_code
_entity_poly.pdbx_strand_id
1 'polypeptide(L)'
;MSSITYSERIKIETLCELGLTNIQMAERLKRSPSTISYELSRCQPYQAELAQANAEYKRAHCGRKTKLNAKLKQTLLNHLRLSWSPEVNAHELKLATKSIYNWLYQGKIEFSLSELPEHGLRQRRNLDQRSKYNQSLGRSIEQRPIVINQRNRIGDFEIDTVVGPRGHSKAALLTLIDRKSRFLWAYRLKDRTAVTVNEALTMFLTTFKGPVHTFTVDRGTEFSNLVSFEPQYGIQTYYCHAYTPAERGSNERFNRNLRYFYPKRTYFEHISAQDLTTTLLEINQRPLKVLNWQTPYQVMLTNLSKNSD
;
A
#
# COMPACT_ATOMS: atom_id res chain seq x y z
N MET A 1 -38.95 -9.36 5.26
CA MET A 1 -39.81 -10.58 5.24
C MET A 1 -38.90 -11.80 5.27
N SER A 2 -39.14 -12.75 6.19
CA SER A 2 -38.36 -13.98 6.25
C SER A 2 -38.78 -14.89 5.08
N SER A 3 -37.78 -15.43 4.34
CA SER A 3 -38.05 -16.38 3.25
C SER A 3 -38.64 -17.68 3.80
N ILE A 4 -39.44 -18.39 2.97
CA ILE A 4 -39.95 -19.73 3.29
C ILE A 4 -38.76 -20.67 3.50
N THR A 5 -38.77 -21.41 4.59
CA THR A 5 -37.75 -22.40 4.95
C THR A 5 -38.03 -23.73 4.25
N TYR A 6 -37.01 -24.63 4.15
CA TYR A 6 -37.20 -25.95 3.56
C TYR A 6 -38.26 -26.79 4.31
N SER A 7 -38.27 -26.70 5.64
CA SER A 7 -39.30 -27.35 6.46
C SER A 7 -40.71 -26.84 6.17
N GLU A 8 -40.88 -25.56 5.88
CA GLU A 8 -42.17 -25.01 5.46
C GLU A 8 -42.55 -25.50 4.06
N ARG A 9 -41.60 -25.69 3.15
CA ARG A 9 -41.84 -26.25 1.81
C ARG A 9 -42.39 -27.67 1.87
N ILE A 10 -41.81 -28.54 2.70
CA ILE A 10 -42.32 -29.90 2.94
C ILE A 10 -43.77 -29.83 3.43
N LYS A 11 -44.07 -28.96 4.38
CA LYS A 11 -45.44 -28.77 4.87
C LYS A 11 -46.39 -28.29 3.75
N ILE A 12 -45.94 -27.34 2.89
CA ILE A 12 -46.74 -26.85 1.77
C ILE A 12 -47.07 -27.99 0.81
N GLU A 13 -46.10 -28.86 0.49
CA GLU A 13 -46.28 -30.03 -0.36
C GLU A 13 -47.37 -30.95 0.20
N THR A 14 -47.27 -31.34 1.45
CA THR A 14 -48.31 -32.13 2.14
C THR A 14 -49.67 -31.49 2.13
N LEU A 15 -49.74 -30.13 2.36
CA LEU A 15 -51.00 -29.39 2.34
C LEU A 15 -51.58 -29.26 0.91
N CYS A 16 -50.75 -29.25 -0.12
CA CYS A 16 -51.18 -29.32 -1.52
C CYS A 16 -51.80 -30.67 -1.82
N GLU A 17 -51.17 -31.79 -1.41
CA GLU A 17 -51.69 -33.17 -1.56
C GLU A 17 -53.06 -33.32 -0.86
N LEU A 18 -53.24 -32.65 0.25
CA LEU A 18 -54.55 -32.64 0.98
C LEU A 18 -55.57 -31.71 0.34
N GLY A 19 -55.28 -31.04 -0.77
CA GLY A 19 -56.19 -30.17 -1.48
C GLY A 19 -56.55 -28.84 -0.80
N LEU A 20 -55.74 -28.33 0.12
CA LEU A 20 -55.98 -27.06 0.83
C LEU A 20 -55.80 -25.86 -0.11
N THR A 21 -56.61 -24.82 0.12
CA THR A 21 -56.48 -23.54 -0.59
C THR A 21 -55.31 -22.72 -0.08
N ASN A 22 -54.80 -21.79 -0.89
CA ASN A 22 -53.70 -20.87 -0.50
C ASN A 22 -53.95 -20.13 0.83
N ILE A 23 -55.24 -19.77 1.08
CA ILE A 23 -55.68 -19.08 2.31
C ILE A 23 -55.49 -19.99 3.52
N GLN A 24 -55.98 -21.23 3.42
CA GLN A 24 -55.89 -22.22 4.48
C GLN A 24 -54.42 -22.62 4.79
N MET A 25 -53.58 -22.74 3.75
CA MET A 25 -52.16 -22.96 3.94
C MET A 25 -51.46 -21.77 4.63
N ALA A 26 -51.83 -20.56 4.23
CA ALA A 26 -51.27 -19.34 4.81
C ALA A 26 -51.60 -19.20 6.31
N GLU A 27 -52.81 -19.51 6.70
CA GLU A 27 -53.26 -19.53 8.10
C GLU A 27 -52.45 -20.54 8.91
N ARG A 28 -52.31 -21.80 8.44
CA ARG A 28 -51.61 -22.84 9.13
C ARG A 28 -50.09 -22.57 9.29
N LEU A 29 -49.49 -21.94 8.31
CA LEU A 29 -48.09 -21.59 8.30
C LEU A 29 -47.75 -20.21 8.88
N LYS A 30 -48.82 -19.45 9.27
CA LYS A 30 -48.69 -18.05 9.75
C LYS A 30 -47.90 -17.19 8.73
N ARG A 31 -48.25 -17.32 7.45
CA ARG A 31 -47.70 -16.57 6.33
C ARG A 31 -48.79 -15.83 5.61
N SER A 32 -48.43 -14.86 4.76
CA SER A 32 -49.42 -14.21 3.91
C SER A 32 -49.87 -15.12 2.74
N PRO A 33 -51.13 -15.06 2.30
CA PRO A 33 -51.61 -15.78 1.12
C PRO A 33 -50.79 -15.49 -0.14
N SER A 34 -50.31 -14.26 -0.31
CA SER A 34 -49.45 -13.86 -1.42
C SER A 34 -48.07 -14.56 -1.36
N THR A 35 -47.53 -14.80 -0.16
CA THR A 35 -46.29 -15.55 0.02
C THR A 35 -46.48 -17.01 -0.41
N ILE A 36 -47.57 -17.65 -0.05
CA ILE A 36 -47.90 -19.02 -0.44
C ILE A 36 -48.12 -19.11 -1.96
N SER A 37 -48.89 -18.20 -2.55
CA SER A 37 -49.09 -18.16 -3.98
C SER A 37 -47.79 -18.00 -4.76
N TYR A 38 -46.92 -17.10 -4.33
CA TYR A 38 -45.59 -16.94 -4.94
C TYR A 38 -44.69 -18.20 -4.80
N GLU A 39 -44.78 -18.88 -3.66
CA GLU A 39 -44.02 -20.11 -3.44
C GLU A 39 -44.52 -21.26 -4.31
N LEU A 40 -45.86 -21.44 -4.45
CA LEU A 40 -46.47 -22.44 -5.30
C LEU A 40 -46.16 -22.23 -6.80
N SER A 41 -45.94 -21.00 -7.22
CA SER A 41 -45.54 -20.68 -8.60
C SER A 41 -44.14 -21.14 -9.00
N ARG A 42 -43.36 -21.71 -8.04
CA ARG A 42 -41.97 -22.13 -8.32
C ARG A 42 -41.87 -23.38 -9.14
N CYS A 43 -42.78 -24.33 -8.97
CA CYS A 43 -42.86 -25.56 -9.74
C CYS A 43 -44.31 -26.09 -9.73
N GLN A 44 -44.69 -26.81 -10.81
CA GLN A 44 -46.01 -27.47 -10.95
C GLN A 44 -45.80 -28.83 -11.55
N PRO A 45 -46.27 -29.96 -10.91
CA PRO A 45 -46.86 -29.97 -9.57
C PRO A 45 -45.87 -29.50 -8.50
N TYR A 46 -46.36 -28.99 -7.37
CA TYR A 46 -45.51 -28.49 -6.33
C TYR A 46 -44.74 -29.63 -5.63
N GLN A 47 -43.42 -29.48 -5.57
CA GLN A 47 -42.51 -30.37 -4.87
C GLN A 47 -41.51 -29.57 -4.07
N ALA A 48 -41.34 -29.88 -2.79
CA ALA A 48 -40.52 -29.10 -1.85
C ALA A 48 -39.06 -29.01 -2.30
N GLU A 49 -38.50 -30.10 -2.83
CA GLU A 49 -37.13 -30.15 -3.32
C GLU A 49 -36.92 -29.26 -4.56
N LEU A 50 -37.81 -29.34 -5.53
CA LEU A 50 -37.75 -28.54 -6.76
C LEU A 50 -37.94 -27.04 -6.42
N ALA A 51 -38.88 -26.72 -5.52
CA ALA A 51 -39.10 -25.38 -5.04
C ALA A 51 -37.87 -24.81 -4.29
N GLN A 52 -37.19 -25.66 -3.50
CA GLN A 52 -35.94 -25.31 -2.82
C GLN A 52 -34.83 -25.01 -3.84
N ALA A 53 -34.60 -25.91 -4.78
CA ALA A 53 -33.60 -25.74 -5.84
C ALA A 53 -33.85 -24.46 -6.66
N ASN A 54 -35.12 -24.19 -7.02
CA ASN A 54 -35.51 -22.96 -7.72
C ASN A 54 -35.24 -21.71 -6.87
N ALA A 55 -35.55 -21.77 -5.57
CA ALA A 55 -35.32 -20.66 -4.66
C ALA A 55 -33.81 -20.37 -4.49
N GLU A 56 -32.99 -21.40 -4.38
CA GLU A 56 -31.52 -21.31 -4.29
C GLU A 56 -30.93 -20.77 -5.59
N TYR A 57 -31.36 -21.29 -6.74
CA TYR A 57 -30.95 -20.79 -8.05
C TYR A 57 -31.27 -19.30 -8.20
N LYS A 58 -32.52 -18.89 -7.94
CA LYS A 58 -32.92 -17.47 -8.02
C LYS A 58 -32.14 -16.60 -7.04
N ARG A 59 -31.89 -17.09 -5.81
CA ARG A 59 -31.08 -16.37 -4.79
C ARG A 59 -29.63 -16.21 -5.24
N ALA A 60 -29.03 -17.22 -5.83
CA ALA A 60 -27.67 -17.16 -6.35
C ALA A 60 -27.52 -16.13 -7.49
N HIS A 61 -28.61 -15.92 -8.25
CA HIS A 61 -28.63 -14.94 -9.36
C HIS A 61 -29.19 -13.57 -8.97
N CYS A 62 -29.64 -13.40 -7.72
CA CYS A 62 -30.09 -12.11 -7.20
C CYS A 62 -28.94 -11.24 -6.76
N GLY A 63 -29.16 -9.93 -6.77
CA GLY A 63 -28.24 -8.93 -6.26
C GLY A 63 -27.43 -8.23 -7.36
N ARG A 64 -26.60 -7.29 -6.93
CA ARG A 64 -25.77 -6.51 -7.84
C ARG A 64 -24.68 -7.38 -8.43
N LYS A 65 -24.62 -7.46 -9.76
CA LYS A 65 -23.56 -8.18 -10.47
C LYS A 65 -22.18 -7.61 -10.10
N THR A 66 -21.23 -8.49 -9.89
CA THR A 66 -19.85 -8.07 -9.63
C THR A 66 -19.26 -7.36 -10.85
N LYS A 67 -18.47 -6.29 -10.60
CA LYS A 67 -17.69 -5.64 -11.66
C LYS A 67 -16.40 -6.40 -11.99
N LEU A 68 -16.04 -7.41 -11.19
CA LEU A 68 -14.80 -8.15 -11.36
C LEU A 68 -14.92 -9.09 -12.57
N ASN A 69 -14.34 -8.69 -13.68
CA ASN A 69 -14.14 -9.51 -14.87
C ASN A 69 -12.66 -9.97 -14.98
N ALA A 70 -12.35 -10.84 -15.92
CA ALA A 70 -11.00 -11.39 -16.07
C ALA A 70 -9.94 -10.31 -16.32
N LYS A 71 -10.22 -9.31 -17.16
CA LYS A 71 -9.31 -8.19 -17.45
C LYS A 71 -9.03 -7.36 -16.20
N LEU A 72 -10.06 -6.99 -15.44
CA LEU A 72 -9.94 -6.24 -14.22
C LEU A 72 -9.17 -7.02 -13.14
N LYS A 73 -9.45 -8.34 -13.01
CA LYS A 73 -8.72 -9.23 -12.10
C LYS A 73 -7.22 -9.22 -12.41
N GLN A 74 -6.84 -9.35 -13.68
CA GLN A 74 -5.45 -9.35 -14.11
C GLN A 74 -4.76 -8.00 -13.84
N THR A 75 -5.44 -6.88 -14.15
CA THR A 75 -4.91 -5.53 -13.88
C THR A 75 -4.69 -5.33 -12.37
N LEU A 76 -5.68 -5.70 -11.55
CA LEU A 76 -5.55 -5.61 -10.09
C LEU A 76 -4.38 -6.45 -9.57
N LEU A 77 -4.23 -7.68 -10.06
CA LEU A 77 -3.14 -8.56 -9.66
C LEU A 77 -1.78 -7.98 -10.01
N ASN A 78 -1.62 -7.44 -11.22
CA ASN A 78 -0.38 -6.80 -11.66
C ASN A 78 -0.03 -5.60 -10.77
N HIS A 79 -0.99 -4.70 -10.52
CA HIS A 79 -0.77 -3.54 -9.65
C HIS A 79 -0.44 -3.93 -8.21
N LEU A 80 -1.11 -4.93 -7.64
CA LEU A 80 -0.82 -5.41 -6.29
C LEU A 80 0.60 -5.97 -6.19
N ARG A 81 1.08 -6.70 -7.21
CA ARG A 81 2.47 -7.19 -7.31
C ARG A 81 3.50 -6.06 -7.42
N LEU A 82 3.12 -4.92 -7.98
CA LEU A 82 3.91 -3.68 -8.02
C LEU A 82 3.77 -2.83 -6.73
N SER A 83 3.35 -3.43 -5.63
CA SER A 83 3.14 -2.78 -4.32
C SER A 83 2.06 -1.70 -4.27
N TRP A 84 1.16 -1.64 -5.26
CA TRP A 84 0.04 -0.72 -5.21
C TRP A 84 -0.96 -1.14 -4.14
N SER A 85 -1.33 -0.21 -3.24
CA SER A 85 -2.32 -0.52 -2.22
C SER A 85 -3.73 -0.66 -2.82
N PRO A 86 -4.67 -1.36 -2.14
CA PRO A 86 -6.06 -1.38 -2.55
C PRO A 86 -6.69 0.00 -2.72
N GLU A 87 -6.24 1.01 -1.95
CA GLU A 87 -6.72 2.40 -2.07
C GLU A 87 -6.26 3.05 -3.39
N VAL A 88 -5.00 2.87 -3.78
CA VAL A 88 -4.45 3.36 -5.05
C VAL A 88 -5.19 2.71 -6.22
N ASN A 89 -5.35 1.39 -6.18
CA ASN A 89 -6.10 0.65 -7.20
C ASN A 89 -7.56 1.12 -7.30
N ALA A 90 -8.20 1.39 -6.17
CA ALA A 90 -9.58 1.87 -6.14
C ALA A 90 -9.72 3.24 -6.84
N HIS A 91 -8.76 4.13 -6.62
CA HIS A 91 -8.72 5.43 -7.28
C HIS A 91 -8.54 5.28 -8.80
N GLU A 92 -7.47 4.59 -9.23
CA GLU A 92 -7.12 4.45 -10.65
C GLU A 92 -8.19 3.73 -11.47
N LEU A 93 -8.79 2.68 -10.90
CA LEU A 93 -9.79 1.84 -11.58
C LEU A 93 -11.22 2.29 -11.31
N LYS A 94 -11.44 3.43 -10.64
CA LYS A 94 -12.74 3.99 -10.26
C LYS A 94 -13.64 2.95 -9.55
N LEU A 95 -13.06 2.28 -8.55
CA LEU A 95 -13.70 1.26 -7.74
C LEU A 95 -13.83 1.73 -6.28
N ALA A 96 -14.71 1.09 -5.52
CA ALA A 96 -14.70 1.25 -4.07
C ALA A 96 -13.59 0.39 -3.45
N THR A 97 -12.77 0.96 -2.59
CA THR A 97 -11.69 0.25 -1.87
C THR A 97 -12.21 -0.99 -1.16
N LYS A 98 -13.41 -0.92 -0.56
CA LYS A 98 -14.09 -2.04 0.09
C LYS A 98 -14.34 -3.21 -0.86
N SER A 99 -14.65 -2.95 -2.14
CA SER A 99 -14.87 -4.01 -3.13
C SER A 99 -13.60 -4.82 -3.38
N ILE A 100 -12.44 -4.14 -3.46
CA ILE A 100 -11.15 -4.80 -3.66
C ILE A 100 -10.81 -5.68 -2.46
N TYR A 101 -10.96 -5.15 -1.23
CA TYR A 101 -10.77 -5.96 -0.02
C TYR A 101 -11.71 -7.16 0.03
N ASN A 102 -13.00 -7.00 -0.31
CA ASN A 102 -13.95 -8.10 -0.35
C ASN A 102 -13.52 -9.20 -1.34
N TRP A 103 -13.01 -8.83 -2.53
CA TRP A 103 -12.52 -9.79 -3.51
C TRP A 103 -11.27 -10.53 -3.04
N LEU A 104 -10.37 -9.85 -2.32
CA LEU A 104 -9.21 -10.47 -1.68
C LEU A 104 -9.63 -11.43 -0.56
N TYR A 105 -10.52 -11.02 0.35
CA TYR A 105 -11.04 -11.88 1.42
C TYR A 105 -11.79 -13.10 0.89
N GLN A 106 -12.49 -12.96 -0.24
CA GLN A 106 -13.25 -14.05 -0.87
C GLN A 106 -12.37 -14.95 -1.76
N GLY A 107 -11.07 -14.72 -1.84
CA GLY A 107 -10.16 -15.47 -2.72
C GLY A 107 -10.45 -15.31 -4.21
N LYS A 108 -11.20 -14.29 -4.62
CA LYS A 108 -11.52 -14.04 -6.04
C LYS A 108 -10.34 -13.49 -6.83
N ILE A 109 -9.35 -12.92 -6.12
CA ILE A 109 -8.06 -12.46 -6.66
C ILE A 109 -6.98 -13.34 -6.00
N GLU A 110 -6.10 -13.90 -6.80
CA GLU A 110 -5.00 -14.79 -6.36
C GLU A 110 -3.86 -13.98 -5.75
N PHE A 111 -4.15 -13.30 -4.65
CA PHE A 111 -3.23 -12.46 -3.91
C PHE A 111 -3.66 -12.43 -2.44
N SER A 112 -2.75 -12.76 -1.55
CA SER A 112 -3.02 -12.76 -0.10
C SER A 112 -2.86 -11.37 0.51
N LEU A 113 -3.66 -11.06 1.51
CA LEU A 113 -3.48 -9.83 2.29
C LEU A 113 -2.12 -9.75 2.99
N SER A 114 -1.51 -10.89 3.32
CA SER A 114 -0.16 -10.97 3.89
C SER A 114 0.93 -10.53 2.90
N GLU A 115 0.65 -10.56 1.60
CA GLU A 115 1.54 -10.10 0.54
C GLU A 115 1.52 -8.57 0.36
N LEU A 116 0.56 -7.87 0.95
CA LEU A 116 0.55 -6.40 0.95
C LEU A 116 1.76 -5.84 1.72
N PRO A 117 2.28 -4.65 1.34
CA PRO A 117 3.45 -4.04 2.00
C PRO A 117 3.37 -3.92 3.52
N GLU A 118 2.16 -3.85 4.08
CA GLU A 118 1.91 -3.78 5.53
C GLU A 118 1.38 -5.11 6.12
N HIS A 119 1.45 -6.21 5.35
CA HIS A 119 0.96 -7.53 5.74
C HIS A 119 -0.49 -7.56 6.27
N GLY A 120 -1.28 -6.55 5.89
CA GLY A 120 -2.68 -6.42 6.33
C GLY A 120 -2.86 -6.13 7.84
N LEU A 121 -1.79 -5.98 8.61
CA LEU A 121 -1.82 -5.81 10.07
C LEU A 121 -1.08 -4.55 10.49
N ARG A 122 -1.73 -3.70 11.29
CA ARG A 122 -1.08 -2.57 11.96
C ARG A 122 -0.30 -3.10 13.17
N GLN A 123 1.01 -3.30 13.03
CA GLN A 123 1.86 -3.70 14.16
C GLN A 123 2.04 -2.53 15.13
N ARG A 124 1.88 -2.81 16.45
CA ARG A 124 2.30 -1.88 17.51
C ARG A 124 3.82 -1.75 17.49
N ARG A 125 4.33 -0.51 17.56
CA ARG A 125 5.77 -0.25 17.68
C ARG A 125 6.26 -0.73 19.04
N ASN A 126 7.26 -1.59 19.07
CA ASN A 126 8.07 -1.82 20.27
C ASN A 126 9.02 -0.62 20.44
N LEU A 127 8.96 0.04 21.58
CA LEU A 127 9.92 1.05 21.98
C LEU A 127 11.26 0.35 22.27
N ASP A 128 12.20 0.53 21.36
CA ASP A 128 13.55 -0.03 21.50
C ASP A 128 14.40 0.94 22.35
N GLN A 129 14.82 0.49 23.54
CA GLN A 129 15.61 1.28 24.49
C GLN A 129 17.11 1.20 24.19
N ARG A 130 17.57 1.53 23.00
CA ARG A 130 18.98 1.52 22.68
C ARG A 130 19.63 2.88 22.87
N SER A 131 20.75 2.87 23.60
CA SER A 131 21.85 3.84 23.71
C SER A 131 21.55 5.33 23.71
N LYS A 132 21.88 5.97 24.84
CA LYS A 132 21.78 7.42 25.09
C LYS A 132 22.98 8.23 24.57
N TYR A 133 23.76 7.77 23.61
CA TYR A 133 24.89 8.53 23.07
C TYR A 133 24.41 9.62 22.12
N ASN A 134 24.26 10.82 22.68
CA ASN A 134 23.99 12.06 21.97
C ASN A 134 25.30 12.79 21.64
N GLN A 135 26.07 12.33 20.67
CA GLN A 135 27.11 13.18 20.09
C GLN A 135 26.43 14.20 19.18
N SER A 136 26.79 15.47 19.36
CA SER A 136 26.39 16.55 18.47
C SER A 136 27.18 16.41 17.16
N LEU A 137 26.51 15.88 16.11
CA LEU A 137 27.12 15.70 14.79
C LEU A 137 26.96 16.92 13.88
N GLY A 138 26.21 17.95 14.31
CA GLY A 138 25.89 19.14 13.52
C GLY A 138 24.59 19.80 13.95
N ARG A 139 23.91 20.51 13.04
CA ARG A 139 22.66 21.22 13.34
C ARG A 139 21.55 20.28 13.76
N SER A 140 20.90 20.57 14.88
CA SER A 140 19.68 19.85 15.30
C SER A 140 18.53 20.11 14.33
N ILE A 141 17.64 19.13 14.19
CA ILE A 141 16.40 19.28 13.39
C ILE A 141 15.52 20.46 13.88
N GLU A 142 15.63 20.85 15.13
CA GLU A 142 14.93 22.00 15.70
C GLU A 142 15.35 23.32 15.03
N GLN A 143 16.60 23.40 14.56
CA GLN A 143 17.13 24.56 13.83
C GLN A 143 16.70 24.57 12.36
N ARG A 144 15.96 23.56 11.91
CA ARG A 144 15.52 23.44 10.52
C ARG A 144 14.41 24.48 10.24
N PRO A 145 14.58 25.35 9.23
CA PRO A 145 13.60 26.35 8.85
C PRO A 145 12.21 25.75 8.56
N ILE A 146 11.16 26.46 8.96
CA ILE A 146 9.77 26.03 8.79
C ILE A 146 9.44 25.77 7.32
N VAL A 147 10.03 26.51 6.38
CA VAL A 147 9.82 26.33 4.93
C VAL A 147 10.11 24.88 4.47
N ILE A 148 11.10 24.23 5.09
CA ILE A 148 11.43 22.83 4.78
C ILE A 148 10.30 21.87 5.25
N ASN A 149 9.65 22.21 6.37
CA ASN A 149 8.53 21.44 6.91
C ASN A 149 7.26 21.58 6.05
N GLN A 150 7.07 22.71 5.39
CA GLN A 150 5.94 22.98 4.50
C GLN A 150 6.01 22.18 3.20
N ARG A 151 7.22 21.68 2.82
CA ARG A 151 7.42 20.84 1.62
C ARG A 151 6.96 21.52 0.33
N ASN A 152 7.16 22.82 0.22
CA ASN A 152 6.67 23.61 -0.91
C ASN A 152 7.66 23.69 -2.08
N ARG A 153 8.92 23.30 -1.86
CA ARG A 153 9.98 23.29 -2.88
C ARG A 153 10.62 21.91 -3.01
N ILE A 154 11.20 21.61 -4.16
CA ILE A 154 12.10 20.46 -4.35
C ILE A 154 13.50 20.81 -3.87
N GLY A 155 14.32 19.78 -3.60
CA GLY A 155 15.71 19.96 -3.18
C GLY A 155 15.96 19.86 -1.68
N ASP A 156 14.93 19.58 -0.89
CA ASP A 156 15.07 19.23 0.53
C ASP A 156 14.96 17.71 0.69
N PHE A 157 16.07 17.01 0.96
CA PHE A 157 16.14 15.56 0.97
C PHE A 157 16.14 14.97 2.38
N GLU A 158 15.41 13.89 2.56
CA GLU A 158 15.55 12.96 3.69
C GLU A 158 16.46 11.81 3.25
N ILE A 159 17.53 11.52 3.99
CA ILE A 159 18.51 10.48 3.66
C ILE A 159 18.50 9.39 4.73
N ASP A 160 18.61 8.14 4.30
CA ASP A 160 18.66 6.98 5.20
C ASP A 160 19.45 5.82 4.56
N THR A 161 19.75 4.79 5.35
CA THR A 161 20.35 3.56 4.86
C THR A 161 19.44 2.36 5.10
N VAL A 162 19.30 1.52 4.07
CA VAL A 162 18.60 0.23 4.16
C VAL A 162 19.64 -0.87 4.17
N VAL A 163 19.76 -1.56 5.32
CA VAL A 163 20.83 -2.55 5.53
C VAL A 163 20.44 -3.95 5.08
N GLY A 164 21.42 -4.73 4.59
CA GLY A 164 21.30 -6.16 4.33
C GLY A 164 21.21 -7.02 5.61
N PRO A 165 21.44 -8.34 5.51
CA PRO A 165 21.46 -9.24 6.66
C PRO A 165 22.59 -8.89 7.63
N ARG A 166 22.23 -8.50 8.85
CA ARG A 166 23.23 -8.14 9.88
C ARG A 166 24.17 -9.33 10.16
N GLY A 167 25.47 -9.07 10.24
CA GLY A 167 26.51 -10.07 10.49
C GLY A 167 26.89 -10.90 9.26
N HIS A 168 26.17 -10.80 8.14
CA HIS A 168 26.42 -11.59 6.93
C HIS A 168 26.74 -10.73 5.70
N SER A 169 26.24 -9.48 5.64
CA SER A 169 26.52 -8.55 4.55
C SER A 169 26.88 -7.18 5.11
N LYS A 170 27.85 -6.53 4.47
CA LYS A 170 28.21 -5.14 4.74
C LYS A 170 27.47 -4.18 3.80
N ALA A 171 26.96 -4.69 2.67
CA ALA A 171 26.29 -3.88 1.67
C ALA A 171 24.99 -3.28 2.19
N ALA A 172 24.68 -2.07 1.72
CA ALA A 172 23.48 -1.33 2.06
C ALA A 172 22.95 -0.58 0.84
N LEU A 173 21.74 -0.05 0.93
CA LEU A 173 21.26 0.98 0.01
C LEU A 173 21.23 2.32 0.73
N LEU A 174 21.86 3.35 0.15
CA LEU A 174 21.63 4.73 0.51
C LEU A 174 20.35 5.19 -0.18
N THR A 175 19.40 5.74 0.54
CA THR A 175 18.14 6.27 0.01
C THR A 175 18.07 7.77 0.20
N LEU A 176 17.68 8.48 -0.85
CA LEU A 176 17.41 9.92 -0.83
C LEU A 176 15.97 10.15 -1.27
N ILE A 177 15.18 10.83 -0.47
CA ILE A 177 13.79 11.14 -0.77
C ILE A 177 13.59 12.65 -0.76
N ASP A 178 13.18 13.21 -1.88
CA ASP A 178 12.79 14.60 -1.93
C ASP A 178 11.47 14.82 -1.15
N ARG A 179 11.48 15.80 -0.26
CA ARG A 179 10.37 16.01 0.68
C ARG A 179 9.09 16.49 0.02
N LYS A 180 9.17 17.23 -1.10
CA LYS A 180 8.01 17.73 -1.85
C LYS A 180 7.47 16.66 -2.80
N SER A 181 8.27 16.22 -3.74
CA SER A 181 7.85 15.31 -4.80
C SER A 181 7.69 13.86 -4.32
N ARG A 182 8.29 13.50 -3.19
CA ARG A 182 8.38 12.12 -2.72
C ARG A 182 9.16 11.20 -3.65
N PHE A 183 9.92 11.76 -4.59
CA PHE A 183 10.76 10.99 -5.48
C PHE A 183 11.89 10.34 -4.71
N LEU A 184 12.09 9.05 -4.95
CA LEU A 184 13.08 8.21 -4.29
C LEU A 184 14.25 7.93 -5.23
N TRP A 185 15.47 8.24 -4.78
CA TRP A 185 16.71 7.70 -5.33
C TRP A 185 17.29 6.66 -4.38
N ALA A 186 18.00 5.69 -4.92
CA ALA A 186 18.79 4.79 -4.09
C ALA A 186 20.09 4.41 -4.80
N TYR A 187 21.14 4.28 -4.01
CA TYR A 187 22.49 3.88 -4.46
C TYR A 187 22.96 2.68 -3.66
N ARG A 188 23.52 1.69 -4.34
CA ARG A 188 24.12 0.56 -3.67
C ARG A 188 25.47 0.96 -3.06
N LEU A 189 25.62 0.74 -1.78
CA LEU A 189 26.85 0.92 -1.02
C LEU A 189 27.55 -0.43 -0.83
N LYS A 190 28.89 -0.46 -0.95
CA LYS A 190 29.71 -1.64 -0.62
C LYS A 190 29.70 -1.93 0.88
N ASP A 191 29.65 -0.87 1.69
CA ASP A 191 29.53 -0.92 3.14
C ASP A 191 28.82 0.33 3.66
N ARG A 192 28.61 0.39 4.98
CA ARG A 192 27.91 1.49 5.65
C ARG A 192 28.88 2.43 6.35
N THR A 193 29.96 2.82 5.68
CA THR A 193 30.92 3.80 6.20
C THR A 193 30.60 5.21 5.70
N ALA A 194 31.04 6.23 6.44
CA ALA A 194 30.90 7.62 6.04
C ALA A 194 31.56 7.91 4.67
N VAL A 195 32.67 7.26 4.37
CA VAL A 195 33.38 7.38 3.08
C VAL A 195 32.48 6.93 1.94
N THR A 196 31.92 5.72 2.04
CA THR A 196 31.06 5.16 0.98
C THR A 196 29.77 5.93 0.79
N VAL A 197 29.20 6.45 1.88
CA VAL A 197 28.03 7.33 1.83
C VAL A 197 28.37 8.63 1.11
N ASN A 198 29.53 9.25 1.43
CA ASN A 198 29.96 10.48 0.77
C ASN A 198 30.25 10.28 -0.72
N GLU A 199 30.85 9.15 -1.12
CA GLU A 199 31.05 8.77 -2.54
C GLU A 199 29.69 8.74 -3.28
N ALA A 200 28.70 8.07 -2.71
CA ALA A 200 27.37 7.97 -3.32
C ALA A 200 26.62 9.32 -3.37
N LEU A 201 26.76 10.17 -2.34
CA LEU A 201 26.20 11.52 -2.35
C LEU A 201 26.88 12.42 -3.37
N THR A 202 28.19 12.35 -3.53
CA THR A 202 28.94 13.05 -4.58
C THR A 202 28.44 12.64 -5.96
N MET A 203 28.25 11.33 -6.18
CA MET A 203 27.66 10.83 -7.41
C MET A 203 26.24 11.36 -7.66
N PHE A 204 25.40 11.41 -6.62
CA PHE A 204 24.09 12.03 -6.71
C PHE A 204 24.18 13.50 -7.09
N LEU A 205 24.99 14.29 -6.41
CA LEU A 205 25.14 15.73 -6.63
C LEU A 205 25.69 16.08 -8.00
N THR A 206 26.53 15.22 -8.59
CA THR A 206 27.05 15.43 -9.96
C THR A 206 26.07 15.03 -11.04
N THR A 207 25.18 14.07 -10.78
CA THR A 207 24.22 13.57 -11.78
C THR A 207 22.86 14.25 -11.73
N PHE A 208 22.40 14.62 -10.54
CA PHE A 208 21.13 15.31 -10.37
C PHE A 208 21.22 16.78 -10.80
N LYS A 209 20.41 17.18 -11.76
CA LYS A 209 20.44 18.53 -12.35
C LYS A 209 19.48 19.53 -11.67
N GLY A 210 18.79 19.10 -10.63
CA GLY A 210 17.89 19.96 -9.85
C GLY A 210 18.58 20.64 -8.66
N PRO A 211 17.87 21.52 -7.95
CA PRO A 211 18.39 22.16 -6.75
C PRO A 211 18.54 21.15 -5.61
N VAL A 212 19.60 21.32 -4.81
CA VAL A 212 19.82 20.60 -3.55
C VAL A 212 20.08 21.61 -2.46
N HIS A 213 19.16 21.75 -1.53
CA HIS A 213 19.22 22.77 -0.49
C HIS A 213 19.60 22.17 0.87
N THR A 214 18.98 21.06 1.25
CA THR A 214 19.16 20.51 2.59
C THR A 214 19.16 18.98 2.59
N PHE A 215 19.93 18.43 3.53
CA PHE A 215 19.87 17.04 3.92
C PHE A 215 19.30 16.91 5.34
N THR A 216 18.40 15.96 5.54
CA THR A 216 17.89 15.56 6.86
C THR A 216 18.22 14.11 7.07
N VAL A 217 18.99 13.81 8.11
CA VAL A 217 19.55 12.49 8.42
C VAL A 217 19.32 12.10 9.88
N ASP A 218 19.50 10.81 10.20
CA ASP A 218 19.62 10.41 11.60
C ASP A 218 21.06 10.62 12.10
N ARG A 219 21.29 10.18 13.34
CA ARG A 219 22.62 10.24 13.99
C ARG A 219 23.43 8.97 13.77
N GLY A 220 23.24 8.29 12.62
CA GLY A 220 24.08 7.15 12.25
C GLY A 220 25.53 7.56 12.02
N THR A 221 26.47 6.70 12.40
CA THR A 221 27.90 6.94 12.20
C THR A 221 28.27 7.14 10.74
N GLU A 222 27.50 6.56 9.85
CA GLU A 222 27.62 6.70 8.39
C GLU A 222 27.36 8.14 7.90
N PHE A 223 26.65 8.95 8.67
CA PHE A 223 26.35 10.36 8.38
C PHE A 223 27.20 11.35 9.13
N SER A 224 28.21 10.88 9.88
CA SER A 224 29.03 11.74 10.76
C SER A 224 29.81 12.84 10.04
N ASN A 225 30.07 12.66 8.74
CA ASN A 225 30.93 13.58 7.99
C ASN A 225 30.17 14.43 6.95
N LEU A 226 28.81 14.48 7.01
CA LEU A 226 28.01 15.22 6.03
C LEU A 226 28.18 16.75 6.15
N VAL A 227 28.59 17.27 7.30
CA VAL A 227 28.87 18.71 7.49
C VAL A 227 29.98 19.18 6.54
N SER A 228 30.87 18.28 6.08
CA SER A 228 31.91 18.63 5.10
C SER A 228 31.38 18.99 3.71
N PHE A 229 30.15 18.61 3.38
CA PHE A 229 29.48 18.97 2.11
C PHE A 229 28.97 20.42 2.11
N GLU A 230 28.75 21.02 3.29
CA GLU A 230 28.17 22.36 3.38
C GLU A 230 29.01 23.43 2.68
N PRO A 231 30.35 23.53 2.92
CA PRO A 231 31.18 24.52 2.24
C PRO A 231 31.32 24.28 0.72
N GLN A 232 31.32 23.01 0.32
CA GLN A 232 31.56 22.63 -1.05
C GLN A 232 30.33 22.81 -1.96
N TYR A 233 29.15 22.53 -1.45
CA TYR A 233 27.92 22.46 -2.23
C TYR A 233 26.81 23.43 -1.75
N GLY A 234 27.03 24.17 -0.70
CA GLY A 234 26.06 25.10 -0.10
C GLY A 234 24.85 24.38 0.53
N ILE A 235 24.98 23.09 0.86
CA ILE A 235 23.91 22.23 1.36
C ILE A 235 23.94 22.25 2.89
N GLN A 236 22.80 22.54 3.53
CA GLN A 236 22.69 22.49 4.99
C GLN A 236 22.23 21.09 5.46
N THR A 237 22.91 20.54 6.46
CA THR A 237 22.57 19.24 7.04
C THR A 237 21.93 19.37 8.40
N TYR A 238 20.79 18.68 8.60
CA TYR A 238 20.04 18.66 9.86
C TYR A 238 19.95 17.22 10.38
N TYR A 239 20.27 17.05 11.67
CA TYR A 239 20.27 15.76 12.35
C TYR A 239 19.01 15.60 13.21
N CYS A 240 18.25 14.53 12.95
CA CYS A 240 17.07 14.18 13.73
C CYS A 240 17.44 13.83 15.19
N HIS A 241 16.45 13.92 16.08
CA HIS A 241 16.61 13.41 17.43
C HIS A 241 16.76 11.88 17.41
N ALA A 242 17.54 11.38 18.35
CA ALA A 242 17.65 9.93 18.54
C ALA A 242 16.26 9.36 18.85
N TYR A 243 15.94 8.22 18.24
CA TYR A 243 14.68 7.49 18.48
C TYR A 243 13.37 8.22 18.09
N THR A 244 13.42 9.25 17.26
CA THR A 244 12.23 9.98 16.79
C THR A 244 11.94 9.73 15.31
N PRO A 245 11.46 8.50 14.92
CA PRO A 245 11.21 8.16 13.53
C PRO A 245 10.21 9.09 12.82
N ALA A 246 9.32 9.72 13.59
CA ALA A 246 8.30 10.65 13.07
C ALA A 246 8.92 11.83 12.32
N GLU A 247 10.14 12.25 12.67
CA GLU A 247 10.86 13.35 12.02
C GLU A 247 11.31 13.00 10.59
N ARG A 248 11.38 11.70 10.27
CA ARG A 248 11.72 11.13 8.94
C ARG A 248 10.61 10.22 8.41
N GLY A 249 9.36 10.61 8.58
CA GLY A 249 8.20 9.79 8.20
C GLY A 249 8.17 9.42 6.70
N SER A 250 8.80 10.22 5.83
CA SER A 250 8.93 9.87 4.41
C SER A 250 9.86 8.68 4.22
N ASN A 251 11.04 8.68 4.83
CA ASN A 251 12.01 7.59 4.75
C ASN A 251 11.43 6.27 5.25
N GLU A 252 10.76 6.27 6.41
CA GLU A 252 10.16 5.04 6.96
C GLU A 252 9.16 4.42 5.97
N ARG A 253 8.32 5.25 5.35
CA ARG A 253 7.32 4.78 4.38
C ARG A 253 7.96 4.24 3.10
N PHE A 254 8.94 4.96 2.55
CA PHE A 254 9.58 4.56 1.30
C PHE A 254 10.56 3.40 1.49
N ASN A 255 11.27 3.33 2.60
CA ASN A 255 12.08 2.17 2.96
C ASN A 255 11.21 0.92 3.13
N ARG A 256 9.96 1.05 3.60
CA ARG A 256 8.99 -0.04 3.63
C ARG A 256 8.59 -0.49 2.22
N ASN A 257 8.41 0.45 1.26
CA ASN A 257 8.17 0.10 -0.13
C ASN A 257 9.37 -0.63 -0.75
N LEU A 258 10.60 -0.16 -0.50
CA LEU A 258 11.81 -0.88 -0.92
C LEU A 258 11.88 -2.28 -0.31
N ARG A 259 11.47 -2.43 0.96
CA ARG A 259 11.43 -3.73 1.65
C ARG A 259 10.38 -4.70 1.10
N TYR A 260 9.42 -4.22 0.36
CA TYR A 260 8.51 -5.08 -0.40
C TYR A 260 9.25 -5.80 -1.54
N PHE A 261 10.09 -5.08 -2.29
CA PHE A 261 10.91 -5.64 -3.36
C PHE A 261 12.17 -6.34 -2.84
N TYR A 262 12.75 -5.80 -1.78
CA TYR A 262 13.95 -6.31 -1.12
C TYR A 262 13.67 -6.63 0.35
N PRO A 263 13.08 -7.79 0.65
CA PRO A 263 12.74 -8.19 2.02
C PRO A 263 13.95 -8.18 2.97
N LYS A 264 13.68 -8.25 4.28
CA LYS A 264 14.75 -8.44 5.27
C LYS A 264 15.57 -9.68 4.89
N ARG A 265 16.89 -9.61 5.05
CA ARG A 265 17.89 -10.62 4.66
C ARG A 265 18.23 -10.65 3.16
N THR A 266 17.77 -9.72 2.33
CA THR A 266 18.28 -9.55 0.96
C THR A 266 19.72 -9.09 1.00
N TYR A 267 20.59 -9.77 0.25
CA TYR A 267 22.00 -9.43 0.05
C TYR A 267 22.09 -8.38 -1.07
N PHE A 268 22.36 -7.13 -0.70
CA PHE A 268 22.38 -6.01 -1.66
C PHE A 268 23.56 -6.08 -2.64
N GLU A 269 24.64 -6.79 -2.31
CA GLU A 269 25.75 -7.05 -3.22
C GLU A 269 25.36 -7.80 -4.48
N HIS A 270 24.28 -8.58 -4.44
CA HIS A 270 23.78 -9.36 -5.58
C HIS A 270 22.74 -8.63 -6.45
N ILE A 271 22.32 -7.43 -6.04
CA ILE A 271 21.36 -6.64 -6.81
C ILE A 271 22.10 -5.90 -7.91
N SER A 272 21.68 -6.10 -9.16
CA SER A 272 22.23 -5.34 -10.28
C SER A 272 21.77 -3.87 -10.24
N ALA A 273 22.54 -2.98 -10.88
CA ALA A 273 22.13 -1.58 -11.02
C ALA A 273 20.83 -1.45 -11.82
N GLN A 274 20.60 -2.31 -12.78
CA GLN A 274 19.39 -2.34 -13.60
C GLN A 274 18.16 -2.75 -12.79
N ASP A 275 18.26 -3.81 -11.97
CA ASP A 275 17.17 -4.25 -11.09
C ASP A 275 16.77 -3.15 -10.09
N LEU A 276 17.78 -2.48 -9.51
CA LEU A 276 17.54 -1.36 -8.61
C LEU A 276 16.82 -0.21 -9.34
N THR A 277 17.28 0.15 -10.54
CA THR A 277 16.66 1.20 -11.35
C THR A 277 15.21 0.85 -11.70
N THR A 278 14.94 -0.37 -12.11
CA THR A 278 13.57 -0.84 -12.41
C THR A 278 12.69 -0.73 -11.18
N THR A 279 13.16 -1.19 -10.02
CA THR A 279 12.42 -1.08 -8.76
C THR A 279 12.13 0.38 -8.38
N LEU A 280 13.11 1.27 -8.56
CA LEU A 280 12.92 2.70 -8.27
C LEU A 280 11.90 3.34 -9.22
N LEU A 281 11.89 2.96 -10.49
CA LEU A 281 10.89 3.42 -11.44
C LEU A 281 9.48 2.98 -11.02
N GLU A 282 9.30 1.72 -10.66
CA GLU A 282 8.02 1.19 -10.16
C GLU A 282 7.50 1.96 -8.93
N ILE A 283 8.39 2.25 -7.98
CA ILE A 283 8.04 3.01 -6.78
C ILE A 283 7.68 4.46 -7.15
N ASN A 284 8.44 5.11 -8.01
CA ASN A 284 8.27 6.52 -8.38
C ASN A 284 7.11 6.76 -9.38
N GLN A 285 6.66 5.74 -10.09
CA GLN A 285 5.51 5.81 -11.00
C GLN A 285 4.18 5.46 -10.32
N ARG A 286 4.22 5.10 -9.04
CA ARG A 286 3.00 4.82 -8.28
C ARG A 286 2.30 6.12 -7.85
N PRO A 287 0.98 6.31 -8.16
CA PRO A 287 0.22 7.46 -7.69
C PRO A 287 0.15 7.51 -6.16
N LEU A 288 0.29 8.70 -5.58
CA LEU A 288 0.24 8.92 -4.15
C LEU A 288 -0.88 9.89 -3.77
N LYS A 289 -1.73 9.50 -2.85
CA LYS A 289 -2.82 10.36 -2.33
C LYS A 289 -2.30 11.70 -1.79
N VAL A 290 -1.15 11.70 -1.09
CA VAL A 290 -0.51 12.91 -0.55
C VAL A 290 -0.01 13.88 -1.63
N LEU A 291 0.10 13.43 -2.87
CA LEU A 291 0.43 14.22 -4.05
C LEU A 291 -0.80 14.47 -4.94
N ASN A 292 -2.00 14.42 -4.38
CA ASN A 292 -3.25 14.53 -5.12
C ASN A 292 -3.33 13.51 -6.28
N TRP A 293 -2.89 12.28 -6.01
CA TRP A 293 -2.85 11.16 -6.95
C TRP A 293 -1.87 11.31 -8.12
N GLN A 294 -1.02 12.33 -8.09
CA GLN A 294 0.13 12.39 -8.99
C GLN A 294 1.21 11.40 -8.56
N THR A 295 2.05 10.98 -9.50
CA THR A 295 3.22 10.16 -9.18
C THR A 295 4.38 11.03 -8.70
N PRO A 296 5.29 10.52 -7.86
CA PRO A 296 6.54 11.19 -7.52
C PRO A 296 7.31 11.66 -8.77
N TYR A 297 7.32 10.82 -9.81
CA TYR A 297 7.98 11.12 -11.09
C TYR A 297 7.37 12.36 -11.77
N GLN A 298 6.03 12.42 -11.88
CA GLN A 298 5.34 13.58 -12.47
C GLN A 298 5.60 14.86 -11.71
N VAL A 299 5.49 14.81 -10.36
CA VAL A 299 5.72 16.00 -9.52
C VAL A 299 7.16 16.47 -9.62
N MET A 300 8.15 15.56 -9.67
CA MET A 300 9.55 15.91 -9.83
C MET A 300 9.79 16.59 -11.17
N LEU A 301 9.36 16.00 -12.29
CA LEU A 301 9.54 16.57 -13.62
C LEU A 301 8.92 17.96 -13.74
N THR A 302 7.67 18.12 -13.29
CA THR A 302 6.98 19.43 -13.33
C THR A 302 7.70 20.52 -12.56
N ASN A 303 8.39 20.18 -11.47
CA ASN A 303 9.13 21.17 -10.69
C ASN A 303 10.53 21.43 -11.24
N LEU A 304 11.16 20.46 -11.89
CA LEU A 304 12.45 20.67 -12.58
C LEU A 304 12.28 21.58 -13.79
N SER A 305 11.24 21.38 -14.61
CA SER A 305 10.98 22.22 -15.77
C SER A 305 10.71 23.69 -15.41
N LYS A 306 10.03 23.95 -14.29
CA LYS A 306 9.77 25.33 -13.79
C LYS A 306 11.00 26.06 -13.28
N ASN A 307 12.07 25.35 -12.95
CA ASN A 307 13.33 25.95 -12.47
C ASN A 307 14.36 26.11 -13.60
N SER A 308 14.00 25.76 -14.85
CA SER A 308 14.87 25.89 -16.04
C SER A 308 14.54 27.15 -16.86
N ASP A 309 13.46 27.82 -16.52
CA ASP A 309 13.05 29.14 -17.01
C ASP A 309 13.46 30.25 -16.03
#